data_f129325881cd84b23a7b194565e844dd
#
_entry.id   f129325881cd84b23a7b194565e844dd
#
_cell.length_a   1.000
_cell.length_b   1.000
_cell.length_c   1.000
_cell.angle_alpha   90.00
_cell.angle_beta   90.00
_cell.angle_gamma   90.00
#
_symmetry.space_group_name_H-M   'P 1'
#
loop_
_entity.id
_entity.type
_entity.pdbx_description
1 polymer ?
#
loop_
_entity_poly.entity_id
_entity_poly.type
_entity_poly.pdbx_seq_one_letter_code
_entity_poly.pdbx_strand_id
1 'polypeptide(L)'
;MARTNPCDAVVRSGRMAKAEQFADAAAVVHELPSEAADIADAYVTLCVHAGIAGGDVICCARLGEYSRGENHSEAVKLLATVDRNASKQLQVLLDMKTRAGYSHTPVSREQVIRAGRAMDGLLRAAREAQ
;
A
#
# COMPACT_ATOMS: atom_id res chain seq x y z
N MET A 1 9.24 12.70 -16.35
CA MET A 1 8.89 11.34 -16.77
C MET A 1 9.00 10.36 -15.61
N ALA A 2 7.97 9.58 -15.37
CA ALA A 2 8.04 8.54 -14.34
C ALA A 2 9.01 7.45 -14.77
N ARG A 3 9.88 7.03 -13.84
CA ARG A 3 10.76 5.88 -14.07
C ARG A 3 9.99 4.61 -13.75
N THR A 4 9.98 3.69 -14.68
CA THR A 4 9.26 2.43 -14.55
C THR A 4 10.16 1.24 -14.82
N ASN A 5 9.75 0.09 -14.30
CA ASN A 5 10.31 -1.21 -14.62
C ASN A 5 9.27 -2.01 -15.40
N PRO A 6 9.68 -2.81 -16.37
CA PRO A 6 8.75 -3.72 -17.02
C PRO A 6 8.23 -4.76 -16.03
N CYS A 7 7.02 -5.23 -16.27
CA CYS A 7 6.36 -6.16 -15.36
C CYS A 7 5.68 -7.28 -16.14
N ASP A 8 6.24 -8.47 -16.05
CA ASP A 8 5.63 -9.69 -16.59
C ASP A 8 4.74 -10.37 -15.53
N ALA A 9 4.20 -11.52 -15.87
CA ALA A 9 3.32 -12.27 -14.97
C ALA A 9 4.03 -12.72 -13.69
N VAL A 10 5.33 -13.02 -13.77
CA VAL A 10 6.13 -13.45 -12.60
C VAL A 10 6.29 -12.28 -11.61
N VAL A 11 6.64 -11.11 -12.12
CA VAL A 11 6.79 -9.90 -11.31
C VAL A 11 5.46 -9.53 -10.68
N ARG A 12 4.38 -9.52 -11.46
CA ARG A 12 3.04 -9.20 -10.95
C ARG A 12 2.61 -10.16 -9.85
N SER A 13 2.80 -11.45 -10.04
CA SER A 13 2.47 -12.46 -9.05
C SER A 13 3.28 -12.28 -7.77
N GLY A 14 4.56 -11.97 -7.89
CA GLY A 14 5.43 -11.69 -6.75
C GLY A 14 5.00 -10.45 -5.97
N ARG A 15 4.62 -9.38 -6.67
CA ARG A 15 4.10 -8.18 -6.01
C ARG A 15 2.76 -8.45 -5.32
N MET A 16 1.90 -9.28 -5.93
CA MET A 16 0.63 -9.66 -5.28
C MET A 16 0.88 -10.47 -4.00
N ALA A 17 1.83 -11.39 -4.04
CA ALA A 17 2.21 -12.17 -2.86
C ALA A 17 2.70 -11.27 -1.72
N LYS A 18 3.48 -10.23 -2.03
CA LYS A 18 3.92 -9.26 -1.03
C LYS A 18 2.76 -8.44 -0.48
N ALA A 19 1.85 -7.99 -1.35
CA ALA A 19 0.67 -7.25 -0.92
C ALA A 19 -0.16 -8.08 0.08
N GLU A 20 -0.43 -9.34 -0.24
CA GLU A 20 -1.18 -10.24 0.64
C GLU A 20 -0.41 -10.52 1.95
N GLN A 21 0.90 -10.73 1.88
CA GLN A 21 1.71 -10.99 3.06
C GLN A 21 1.67 -9.82 4.04
N PHE A 22 1.84 -8.60 3.54
CA PHE A 22 1.80 -7.41 4.41
C PHE A 22 0.40 -7.17 4.96
N ALA A 23 -0.64 -7.40 4.16
CA ALA A 23 -2.02 -7.25 4.61
C ALA A 23 -2.36 -8.29 5.69
N ASP A 24 -1.93 -9.53 5.52
CA ASP A 24 -2.14 -10.59 6.51
C ASP A 24 -1.40 -10.27 7.81
N ALA A 25 -0.17 -9.79 7.71
CA ALA A 25 0.61 -9.37 8.88
C ALA A 25 -0.06 -8.20 9.60
N ALA A 26 -0.60 -7.24 8.86
CA ALA A 26 -1.33 -6.12 9.44
C ALA A 26 -2.55 -6.62 10.24
N ALA A 27 -3.30 -7.57 9.69
CA ALA A 27 -4.45 -8.16 10.37
C ALA A 27 -4.05 -8.86 11.67
N VAL A 28 -2.95 -9.61 11.65
CA VAL A 28 -2.43 -10.28 12.85
C VAL A 28 -2.02 -9.27 13.92
N VAL A 29 -1.28 -8.24 13.53
CA VAL A 29 -0.84 -7.19 14.47
C VAL A 29 -2.04 -6.50 15.09
N HIS A 30 -3.06 -6.20 14.29
CA HIS A 30 -4.26 -5.51 14.74
C HIS A 30 -5.05 -6.32 15.79
N GLU A 31 -4.95 -7.64 15.75
CA GLU A 31 -5.65 -8.55 16.67
C GLU A 31 -4.85 -8.89 17.92
N LEU A 32 -3.60 -8.44 18.04
CA LEU A 32 -2.78 -8.74 19.22
C LEU A 32 -3.43 -8.16 20.48
N PRO A 33 -3.38 -8.90 21.61
CA PRO A 33 -3.96 -8.45 22.88
C PRO A 33 -3.08 -7.38 23.53
N SER A 34 -3.11 -6.16 23.01
CA SER A 34 -2.34 -5.03 23.51
C SER A 34 -3.18 -3.76 23.40
N GLU A 35 -2.72 -2.69 24.06
CA GLU A 35 -3.34 -1.39 23.85
C GLU A 35 -3.19 -0.99 22.38
N ALA A 36 -4.24 -0.44 21.80
CA ALA A 36 -4.24 -0.05 20.37
C ALA A 36 -3.07 0.88 20.05
N ALA A 37 -2.72 1.78 20.97
CA ALA A 37 -1.61 2.71 20.80
C ALA A 37 -0.25 2.02 20.65
N ASP A 38 -0.08 0.84 21.23
CA ASP A 38 1.21 0.14 21.24
C ASP A 38 1.55 -0.46 19.86
N ILE A 39 0.54 -0.69 19.04
CA ILE A 39 0.72 -1.35 17.73
C ILE A 39 0.35 -0.46 16.55
N ALA A 40 -0.13 0.76 16.81
CA ALA A 40 -0.67 1.65 15.77
C ALA A 40 0.33 1.93 14.65
N ASP A 41 1.55 2.31 14.99
CA ASP A 41 2.58 2.63 14.00
C ASP A 41 2.97 1.40 13.18
N ALA A 42 3.14 0.25 13.83
CA ALA A 42 3.46 -0.99 13.14
C ALA A 42 2.34 -1.39 12.17
N TYR A 43 1.09 -1.31 12.63
CA TYR A 43 -0.06 -1.62 11.81
C TYR A 43 -0.13 -0.74 10.55
N VAL A 44 -0.02 0.58 10.73
CA VAL A 44 -0.08 1.54 9.61
C VAL A 44 1.09 1.30 8.65
N THR A 45 2.29 1.06 9.17
CA THR A 45 3.46 0.76 8.33
C THR A 45 3.21 -0.46 7.44
N LEU A 46 2.63 -1.52 7.99
CA LEU A 46 2.27 -2.71 7.21
C LEU A 46 1.19 -2.39 6.16
N CYS A 47 0.20 -1.58 6.50
CA CYS A 47 -0.81 -1.12 5.55
C CYS A 47 -0.18 -0.35 4.38
N VAL A 48 0.79 0.51 4.66
CA VAL A 48 1.52 1.28 3.64
C VAL A 48 2.22 0.34 2.68
N HIS A 49 2.97 -0.63 3.18
CA HIS A 49 3.70 -1.57 2.34
C HIS A 49 2.75 -2.47 1.52
N ALA A 50 1.66 -2.94 2.12
CA ALA A 50 0.64 -3.69 1.40
C ALA A 50 0.06 -2.86 0.25
N GLY A 51 -0.23 -1.59 0.52
CA GLY A 51 -0.79 -0.65 -0.46
C GLY A 51 0.17 -0.37 -1.61
N ILE A 52 1.45 -0.16 -1.32
CA ILE A 52 2.48 0.06 -2.35
C ILE A 52 2.54 -1.16 -3.28
N ALA A 53 2.63 -2.36 -2.71
CA ALA A 53 2.67 -3.58 -3.50
C ALA A 53 1.38 -3.79 -4.31
N GLY A 54 0.22 -3.53 -3.70
CA GLY A 54 -1.07 -3.62 -4.40
C GLY A 54 -1.19 -2.65 -5.57
N GLY A 55 -0.73 -1.42 -5.39
CA GLY A 55 -0.68 -0.42 -6.47
C GLY A 55 0.20 -0.88 -7.63
N ASP A 56 1.34 -1.49 -7.32
CA ASP A 56 2.22 -2.05 -8.34
C ASP A 56 1.53 -3.18 -9.14
N VAL A 57 0.77 -4.03 -8.47
CA VAL A 57 0.00 -5.10 -9.16
C VAL A 57 -0.96 -4.50 -10.19
N ILE A 58 -1.68 -3.44 -9.81
CA ILE A 58 -2.64 -2.79 -10.71
C ILE A 58 -1.91 -2.21 -11.93
N CYS A 59 -0.81 -1.50 -11.71
CA CYS A 59 0.00 -0.94 -12.80
C CYS A 59 0.56 -2.05 -13.69
N CYS A 60 1.08 -3.13 -13.11
CA CYS A 60 1.57 -4.28 -13.86
C CYS A 60 0.48 -4.87 -14.76
N ALA A 61 -0.70 -5.09 -14.21
CA ALA A 61 -1.80 -5.71 -14.94
C ALA A 61 -2.33 -4.83 -16.07
N ARG A 62 -2.40 -3.52 -15.84
CA ARG A 62 -3.01 -2.57 -16.77
C ARG A 62 -2.01 -1.96 -17.76
N LEU A 63 -0.76 -1.77 -17.36
CA LEU A 63 0.25 -1.07 -18.15
C LEU A 63 1.43 -1.94 -18.57
N GLY A 64 1.61 -3.11 -17.95
CA GLY A 64 2.79 -3.93 -18.17
C GLY A 64 4.06 -3.33 -17.55
N GLU A 65 3.91 -2.34 -16.68
CA GLU A 65 5.01 -1.69 -15.99
C GLU A 65 4.56 -1.16 -14.62
N TYR A 66 5.52 -0.88 -13.75
CA TYR A 66 5.27 -0.30 -12.43
C TYR A 66 6.38 0.69 -12.07
N SER A 67 6.10 1.57 -11.11
CA SER A 67 7.05 2.58 -10.68
C SER A 67 8.27 1.94 -10.02
N ARG A 68 9.46 2.53 -10.24
CA ARG A 68 10.72 2.06 -9.64
C ARG A 68 10.80 2.21 -8.12
N GLY A 69 9.88 2.89 -7.51
CA GLY A 69 9.71 2.87 -6.06
C GLY A 69 10.52 3.88 -5.25
N GLU A 70 11.41 4.63 -5.84
CA GLU A 70 12.19 5.64 -5.11
C GLU A 70 11.40 6.90 -4.84
N ASN A 71 10.46 7.22 -5.73
CA ASN A 71 9.61 8.40 -5.60
C ASN A 71 8.16 7.97 -5.59
N HIS A 72 7.57 7.96 -4.40
CA HIS A 72 6.18 7.51 -4.22
C HIS A 72 5.16 8.41 -4.92
N SER A 73 5.45 9.70 -5.12
CA SER A 73 4.55 10.57 -5.86
C SER A 73 4.44 10.14 -7.33
N GLU A 74 5.50 9.61 -7.92
CA GLU A 74 5.46 9.05 -9.27
C GLU A 74 4.60 7.78 -9.33
N ALA A 75 4.66 6.96 -8.28
CA ALA A 75 3.81 5.76 -8.19
C ALA A 75 2.32 6.13 -8.15
N VAL A 76 1.96 7.16 -7.38
CA VAL A 76 0.58 7.66 -7.31
C VAL A 76 0.13 8.17 -8.68
N LYS A 77 0.96 8.95 -9.36
CA LYS A 77 0.63 9.48 -10.69
C LYS A 77 0.45 8.37 -11.71
N LEU A 78 1.33 7.38 -11.71
CA LEU A 78 1.25 6.25 -12.63
C LEU A 78 -0.05 5.47 -12.39
N LEU A 79 -0.36 5.17 -11.14
CA LEU A 79 -1.58 4.46 -10.77
C LEU A 79 -2.83 5.25 -11.17
N ALA A 80 -2.81 6.57 -11.03
CA ALA A 80 -3.93 7.44 -11.40
C ALA A 80 -4.29 7.36 -12.89
N THR A 81 -3.35 6.99 -13.75
CA THR A 81 -3.61 6.84 -15.19
C THR A 81 -4.55 5.68 -15.50
N VAL A 82 -4.65 4.70 -14.60
CA VAL A 82 -5.46 3.49 -14.82
C VAL A 82 -6.54 3.27 -13.75
N ASP A 83 -6.38 3.84 -12.56
CA ASP A 83 -7.36 3.68 -11.47
C ASP A 83 -7.24 4.87 -10.49
N ARG A 84 -8.07 5.87 -10.69
CA ARG A 84 -8.06 7.07 -9.86
C ARG A 84 -8.41 6.79 -8.40
N ASN A 85 -9.36 5.90 -8.16
CA ASN A 85 -9.78 5.58 -6.81
C ASN A 85 -8.64 4.88 -6.05
N ALA A 86 -7.99 3.92 -6.68
CA ALA A 86 -6.83 3.25 -6.10
C ALA A 86 -5.69 4.24 -5.82
N SER A 87 -5.45 5.20 -6.72
CA SER A 87 -4.39 6.19 -6.51
C SER A 87 -4.68 7.09 -5.31
N LYS A 88 -5.93 7.44 -5.07
CA LYS A 88 -6.32 8.22 -3.88
C LYS A 88 -6.06 7.43 -2.61
N GLN A 89 -6.38 6.15 -2.61
CA GLN A 89 -6.12 5.26 -1.47
C GLN A 89 -4.62 5.12 -1.20
N LEU A 90 -3.83 4.97 -2.25
CA LEU A 90 -2.37 4.92 -2.12
C LEU A 90 -1.84 6.22 -1.53
N GLN A 91 -2.34 7.38 -1.98
CA GLN A 91 -1.93 8.67 -1.45
C GLN A 91 -2.23 8.79 0.05
N VAL A 92 -3.40 8.31 0.49
CA VAL A 92 -3.78 8.30 1.91
C VAL A 92 -2.72 7.55 2.72
N LEU A 93 -2.31 6.37 2.26
CA LEU A 93 -1.29 5.58 2.96
C LEU A 93 0.08 6.25 2.94
N LEU A 94 0.50 6.78 1.81
CA LEU A 94 1.81 7.42 1.68
C LEU A 94 1.90 8.68 2.54
N ASP A 95 0.81 9.40 2.74
CA ASP A 95 0.77 10.57 3.63
C ASP A 95 1.04 10.20 5.09
N MET A 96 0.81 8.96 5.48
CA MET A 96 1.05 8.48 6.84
C MET A 96 2.41 7.80 7.02
N LYS A 97 3.13 7.53 5.93
CA LYS A 97 4.35 6.70 5.94
C LYS A 97 5.41 7.24 6.90
N THR A 98 5.70 8.54 6.82
CA THR A 98 6.73 9.15 7.64
C THR A 98 6.37 9.13 9.12
N ARG A 99 5.12 9.47 9.46
CA ARG A 99 4.67 9.46 10.85
C ARG A 99 4.73 8.05 11.43
N ALA A 100 4.23 7.06 10.71
CA ALA A 100 4.16 5.70 11.20
C ALA A 100 5.54 5.04 11.34
N GLY A 101 6.45 5.32 10.41
CA GLY A 101 7.72 4.61 10.36
C GLY A 101 8.91 5.34 10.94
N TYR A 102 8.88 6.67 10.98
CA TYR A 102 10.08 7.45 11.26
C TYR A 102 9.92 8.57 12.27
N SER A 103 8.71 9.06 12.51
CA SER A 103 8.47 10.16 13.45
C SER A 103 8.47 9.66 14.89
N HIS A 104 8.82 10.56 15.81
CA HIS A 104 8.65 10.29 17.24
C HIS A 104 7.18 10.42 17.69
N THR A 105 6.32 10.97 16.84
CA THR A 105 4.90 11.12 17.13
C THR A 105 4.12 9.93 16.58
N PRO A 106 3.34 9.22 17.42
CA PRO A 106 2.58 8.07 16.93
C PRO A 106 1.40 8.51 16.05
N VAL A 107 0.94 7.60 15.21
CA VAL A 107 -0.28 7.82 14.43
C VAL A 107 -1.49 7.81 15.36
N SER A 108 -2.54 8.54 14.97
CA SER A 108 -3.77 8.60 15.73
C SER A 108 -4.67 7.40 15.44
N ARG A 109 -5.64 7.15 16.31
CA ARG A 109 -6.67 6.13 16.10
C ARG A 109 -7.40 6.32 14.78
N GLU A 110 -7.72 7.57 14.44
CA GLU A 110 -8.38 7.90 13.19
C GLU A 110 -7.52 7.53 11.98
N GLN A 111 -6.21 7.77 12.06
CA GLN A 111 -5.28 7.38 11.02
C GLN A 111 -5.21 5.85 10.86
N VAL A 112 -5.26 5.11 11.96
CA VAL A 112 -5.30 3.64 11.92
C VAL A 112 -6.51 3.16 11.11
N ILE A 113 -7.69 3.72 11.40
CA ILE A 113 -8.93 3.36 10.70
C ILE A 113 -8.83 3.68 9.21
N ARG A 114 -8.33 4.87 8.88
CA ARG A 114 -8.18 5.30 7.49
C ARG A 114 -7.18 4.42 6.73
N ALA A 115 -6.08 4.06 7.38
CA ALA A 115 -5.07 3.20 6.78
C ALA A 115 -5.64 1.81 6.44
N GLY A 116 -6.39 1.22 7.36
CA GLY A 116 -7.01 -0.08 7.13
C GLY A 116 -7.99 -0.06 5.96
N ARG A 117 -8.82 0.98 5.87
CA ARG A 117 -9.77 1.14 4.77
C ARG A 117 -9.07 1.32 3.42
N ALA A 118 -8.02 2.15 3.38
CA ALA A 118 -7.26 2.37 2.16
C ALA A 118 -6.55 1.10 1.71
N MET A 119 -5.93 0.37 2.63
CA MET A 119 -5.29 -0.91 2.34
C MET A 119 -6.31 -1.91 1.76
N ASP A 120 -7.45 -2.08 2.42
CA ASP A 120 -8.47 -3.03 1.97
C ASP A 120 -8.97 -2.70 0.57
N GLY A 121 -9.19 -1.42 0.28
CA GLY A 121 -9.60 -0.97 -1.04
C GLY A 121 -8.57 -1.27 -2.12
N LEU A 122 -7.30 -1.00 -1.82
CA LEU A 122 -6.19 -1.28 -2.75
C LEU A 122 -6.03 -2.78 -3.01
N LEU A 123 -6.09 -3.60 -1.96
CA LEU A 123 -5.98 -5.05 -2.10
C LEU A 123 -7.12 -5.61 -2.94
N ARG A 124 -8.33 -5.13 -2.73
CA ARG A 124 -9.48 -5.54 -3.53
C ARG A 124 -9.27 -5.19 -5.01
N ALA A 125 -8.87 -3.95 -5.29
CA ALA A 125 -8.59 -3.50 -6.64
C ALA A 125 -7.48 -4.32 -7.30
N ALA A 126 -6.42 -4.64 -6.54
CA ALA A 126 -5.32 -5.46 -7.03
C ALA A 126 -5.77 -6.87 -7.39
N ARG A 127 -6.59 -7.50 -6.54
CA ARG A 127 -7.15 -8.84 -6.80
C ARG A 127 -8.02 -8.85 -8.05
N GLU A 128 -8.80 -7.82 -8.26
CA GLU A 128 -9.66 -7.70 -9.45
C GLU A 128 -8.87 -7.44 -10.73
N ALA A 129 -7.71 -6.80 -10.63
CA ALA A 129 -6.90 -6.43 -11.78
C ALA A 129 -6.07 -7.58 -12.35
N GLN A 130 -5.68 -8.54 -11.53
CA GLN A 130 -4.80 -9.63 -11.99
C GLN A 130 -5.52 -10.75 -12.76
#